data_d121468513590d53012f116c37e34255
#
_entry.id   d121468513590d53012f116c37e34255
#
_cell.length_a   1.000
_cell.length_b   1.000
_cell.length_c   1.000
_cell.angle_alpha   90.00
_cell.angle_beta   90.00
_cell.angle_gamma   90.00
#
_symmetry.space_group_name_H-M   'P 1'
#
loop_
_entity.id
_entity.type
_entity.pdbx_description
1 polymer ?
#
loop_
_entity_poly.entity_id
_entity_poly.type
_entity_poly.pdbx_seq_one_letter_code
_entity_poly.pdbx_strand_id
1 'polypeptide(L)'
;MQSIKTLILINIFIGLFLPLSQVFASNLDEVICSAMNGMVEQESKKIPFSAGEFSVVGISVDCEKKILTTEKKHIDYKKEDFKLNFQENYQKNWKKSNCSNMIFNTNTGWSTVQLVKGKEGFLVAKVRADFSKCSE
;
A
#
# COMPACT_ATOMS: atom_id res chain seq x y z
N MET A 1 48.91 -5.21 25.35
CA MET A 1 47.93 -4.48 26.16
C MET A 1 47.05 -3.51 25.32
N GLN A 2 47.38 -3.16 24.13
CA GLN A 2 46.53 -2.30 23.26
C GLN A 2 45.36 -3.06 22.58
N SER A 3 45.43 -4.39 22.48
CA SER A 3 44.42 -5.20 21.77
C SER A 3 43.05 -5.28 22.47
N ILE A 4 43.03 -5.24 23.78
CA ILE A 4 41.79 -5.42 24.59
C ILE A 4 40.91 -4.17 24.54
N LYS A 5 41.51 -2.97 24.54
CA LYS A 5 40.75 -1.70 24.51
C LYS A 5 40.07 -1.49 23.14
N THR A 6 40.71 -1.94 22.06
CA THR A 6 40.14 -1.85 20.70
C THR A 6 38.97 -2.82 20.50
N LEU A 7 39.03 -4.02 21.10
CA LEU A 7 37.95 -5.00 21.03
C LEU A 7 36.69 -4.55 21.78
N ILE A 8 36.88 -3.89 22.93
CA ILE A 8 35.74 -3.38 23.73
C ILE A 8 35.03 -2.21 23.01
N LEU A 9 35.80 -1.35 22.33
CA LEU A 9 35.23 -0.23 21.54
C LEU A 9 34.43 -0.72 20.33
N ILE A 10 34.89 -1.78 19.66
CA ILE A 10 34.17 -2.35 18.50
C ILE A 10 32.85 -2.99 18.95
N ASN A 11 32.83 -3.70 20.09
CA ASN A 11 31.61 -4.32 20.61
C ASN A 11 30.58 -3.29 21.11
N ILE A 12 31.02 -2.16 21.66
CA ILE A 12 30.12 -1.07 22.07
C ILE A 12 29.50 -0.39 20.84
N PHE A 13 30.29 -0.26 19.75
CA PHE A 13 29.80 0.36 18.52
C PHE A 13 28.77 -0.51 17.78
N ILE A 14 28.96 -1.84 17.75
CA ILE A 14 28.02 -2.79 17.14
C ILE A 14 26.73 -2.87 17.96
N GLY A 15 26.81 -2.84 19.28
CA GLY A 15 25.66 -2.86 20.18
C GLY A 15 24.77 -1.60 20.12
N LEU A 16 25.35 -0.45 19.74
CA LEU A 16 24.62 0.81 19.59
C LEU A 16 23.93 0.96 18.21
N PHE A 17 24.44 0.28 17.18
CA PHE A 17 23.87 0.38 15.82
C PHE A 17 22.61 -0.48 15.62
N LEU A 18 22.49 -1.63 16.28
CA LEU A 18 21.36 -2.54 16.15
C LEU A 18 20.03 -1.94 16.66
N PRO A 19 19.96 -1.28 17.82
CA PRO A 19 18.70 -0.67 18.27
C PRO A 19 18.32 0.58 17.46
N LEU A 20 19.29 1.34 16.91
CA LEU A 20 18.96 2.50 16.09
C LEU A 20 18.25 2.13 14.77
N SER A 21 18.70 1.08 14.09
CA SER A 21 18.06 0.66 12.83
C SER A 21 16.63 0.15 13.04
N GLN A 22 16.35 -0.51 14.16
CA GLN A 22 15.00 -0.95 14.51
C GLN A 22 14.09 0.21 14.89
N VAL A 23 14.62 1.21 15.61
CA VAL A 23 13.88 2.42 15.99
C VAL A 23 13.53 3.26 14.76
N PHE A 24 14.41 3.38 13.77
CA PHE A 24 14.10 4.09 12.53
C PHE A 24 13.07 3.36 11.67
N ALA A 25 13.09 2.04 11.60
CA ALA A 25 12.10 1.25 10.86
C ALA A 25 10.71 1.33 11.49
N SER A 26 10.61 1.24 12.82
CA SER A 26 9.33 1.38 13.53
C SER A 26 8.75 2.79 13.39
N ASN A 27 9.56 3.84 13.45
CA ASN A 27 9.12 5.21 13.22
C ASN A 27 8.59 5.43 11.80
N LEU A 28 9.21 4.84 10.78
CA LEU A 28 8.74 5.00 9.40
C LEU A 28 7.37 4.37 9.20
N ASP A 29 7.13 3.17 9.73
CA ASP A 29 5.83 2.51 9.65
C ASP A 29 4.74 3.29 10.38
N GLU A 30 5.03 3.83 11.55
CA GLU A 30 4.12 4.69 12.30
C GLU A 30 3.78 5.97 11.52
N VAL A 31 4.76 6.60 10.90
CA VAL A 31 4.56 7.80 10.08
C VAL A 31 3.70 7.49 8.85
N ILE A 32 3.99 6.40 8.14
CA ILE A 32 3.18 5.98 7.00
C ILE A 32 1.75 5.64 7.44
N CYS A 33 1.60 4.87 8.51
CA CYS A 33 0.29 4.51 9.06
C CYS A 33 -0.53 5.76 9.45
N SER A 34 0.07 6.70 10.14
CA SER A 34 -0.57 7.95 10.54
C SER A 34 -1.01 8.78 9.33
N ALA A 35 -0.14 8.92 8.32
CA ALA A 35 -0.46 9.62 7.08
C ALA A 35 -1.61 8.94 6.32
N MET A 36 -1.60 7.61 6.22
CA MET A 36 -2.66 6.84 5.57
C MET A 36 -4.00 6.95 6.33
N ASN A 37 -4.00 6.91 7.66
CA ASN A 37 -5.20 7.12 8.47
C ASN A 37 -5.79 8.51 8.25
N GLY A 38 -4.95 9.56 8.23
CA GLY A 38 -5.40 10.93 7.95
C GLY A 38 -6.04 11.07 6.57
N MET A 39 -5.45 10.44 5.55
CA MET A 39 -6.01 10.40 4.20
C MET A 39 -7.36 9.65 4.18
N VAL A 40 -7.44 8.48 4.81
CA VAL A 40 -8.67 7.68 4.89
C VAL A 40 -9.78 8.45 5.59
N GLU A 41 -9.48 9.16 6.67
CA GLU A 41 -10.45 9.99 7.37
C GLU A 41 -11.01 11.12 6.48
N GLN A 42 -10.15 11.78 5.72
CA GLN A 42 -10.57 12.85 4.81
C GLN A 42 -11.39 12.32 3.62
N GLU A 43 -10.92 11.23 2.98
CA GLU A 43 -11.58 10.68 1.80
C GLU A 43 -12.89 9.97 2.15
N SER A 44 -12.99 9.33 3.32
CA SER A 44 -14.22 8.69 3.79
C SER A 44 -15.40 9.66 3.91
N LYS A 45 -15.14 10.92 4.22
CA LYS A 45 -16.18 11.97 4.31
C LYS A 45 -16.79 12.32 2.95
N LYS A 46 -16.10 12.00 1.86
CA LYS A 46 -16.54 12.30 0.48
C LYS A 46 -17.23 11.10 -0.18
N ILE A 47 -17.15 9.91 0.41
CA ILE A 47 -17.69 8.67 -0.16
C ILE A 47 -19.24 8.65 -0.01
N PRO A 48 -19.99 8.25 -1.05
CA PRO A 48 -19.52 7.88 -2.38
C PRO A 48 -19.24 9.09 -3.27
N PHE A 49 -18.22 9.00 -4.12
CA PHE A 49 -17.96 10.02 -5.13
C PHE A 49 -17.62 9.40 -6.50
N SER A 50 -17.97 10.10 -7.57
CA SER A 50 -17.73 9.63 -8.93
C SER A 50 -16.26 9.77 -9.34
N ALA A 51 -15.75 8.74 -10.00
CA ALA A 51 -14.42 8.68 -10.58
C ALA A 51 -14.53 8.07 -12.00
N GLY A 52 -14.98 8.86 -12.97
CA GLY A 52 -15.29 8.42 -14.33
C GLY A 52 -16.48 7.45 -14.34
N GLU A 53 -16.31 6.27 -14.90
CA GLU A 53 -17.33 5.22 -14.98
C GLU A 53 -17.53 4.45 -13.65
N PHE A 54 -16.75 4.81 -12.63
CA PHE A 54 -16.81 4.19 -11.32
C PHE A 54 -17.25 5.19 -10.25
N SER A 55 -17.83 4.65 -9.20
CA SER A 55 -18.00 5.34 -7.92
C SER A 55 -17.05 4.74 -6.90
N VAL A 56 -16.30 5.57 -6.20
CA VAL A 56 -15.51 5.15 -5.03
C VAL A 56 -16.48 4.98 -3.87
N VAL A 57 -16.55 3.79 -3.32
CA VAL A 57 -17.53 3.40 -2.30
C VAL A 57 -16.90 2.98 -0.97
N GLY A 58 -15.59 2.81 -0.93
CA GLY A 58 -14.87 2.45 0.29
C GLY A 58 -13.39 2.80 0.21
N ILE A 59 -12.83 3.14 1.36
CA ILE A 59 -11.40 3.31 1.59
C ILE A 59 -11.08 2.91 3.03
N SER A 60 -10.00 2.15 3.22
CA SER A 60 -9.57 1.71 4.55
C SER A 60 -8.07 1.45 4.58
N VAL A 61 -7.47 1.51 5.76
CA VAL A 61 -6.08 1.15 6.00
C VAL A 61 -5.99 0.12 7.13
N ASP A 62 -5.16 -0.89 6.93
CA ASP A 62 -4.77 -1.87 7.94
C ASP A 62 -3.27 -1.69 8.19
N CYS A 63 -2.94 -1.04 9.31
CA CYS A 63 -1.55 -0.71 9.64
C CYS A 63 -0.73 -1.93 10.05
N GLU A 64 -1.36 -2.96 10.62
CA GLU A 64 -0.66 -4.20 11.00
C GLU A 64 -0.24 -4.97 9.75
N LYS A 65 -1.13 -5.06 8.76
CA LYS A 65 -0.85 -5.71 7.47
C LYS A 65 -0.17 -4.79 6.47
N LYS A 66 -0.06 -3.49 6.78
CA LYS A 66 0.50 -2.45 5.91
C LYS A 66 -0.23 -2.39 4.55
N ILE A 67 -1.55 -2.36 4.57
CA ILE A 67 -2.40 -2.37 3.38
C ILE A 67 -3.33 -1.17 3.37
N LEU A 68 -3.26 -0.39 2.29
CA LEU A 68 -4.28 0.60 1.92
C LEU A 68 -5.24 -0.05 0.92
N THR A 69 -6.52 -0.12 1.26
CA THR A 69 -7.55 -0.69 0.39
C THR A 69 -8.51 0.40 -0.08
N THR A 70 -8.76 0.44 -1.39
CA THR A 70 -9.83 1.23 -1.99
C THR A 70 -10.84 0.33 -2.67
N GLU A 71 -12.11 0.71 -2.62
CA GLU A 71 -13.19 -0.02 -3.26
C GLU A 71 -13.91 0.88 -4.27
N LYS A 72 -14.02 0.41 -5.50
CA LYS A 72 -14.77 1.06 -6.59
C LYS A 72 -15.88 0.17 -7.09
N LYS A 73 -16.98 0.78 -7.46
CA LYS A 73 -18.13 0.12 -8.05
C LYS A 73 -18.44 0.77 -9.40
N HIS A 74 -18.59 -0.04 -10.45
CA HIS A 74 -19.00 0.48 -11.76
C HIS A 74 -20.44 0.98 -11.68
N ILE A 75 -20.73 2.12 -12.32
CA ILE A 75 -22.03 2.76 -12.24
C ILE A 75 -23.07 1.94 -13.00
N ASP A 76 -22.73 1.43 -14.18
CA ASP A 76 -23.66 0.79 -15.11
C ASP A 76 -23.40 -0.71 -15.33
N TYR A 77 -22.14 -1.14 -15.38
CA TYR A 77 -21.80 -2.51 -15.77
C TYR A 77 -22.04 -3.51 -14.66
N LYS A 78 -22.70 -4.60 -15.03
CA LYS A 78 -22.78 -5.83 -14.23
C LYS A 78 -21.50 -6.66 -14.41
N LYS A 79 -21.37 -7.75 -13.67
CA LYS A 79 -20.19 -8.61 -13.73
C LYS A 79 -19.96 -9.18 -15.14
N GLU A 80 -20.99 -9.59 -15.82
CA GLU A 80 -20.97 -10.18 -17.15
C GLU A 80 -20.59 -9.19 -18.28
N ASP A 81 -20.70 -7.89 -18.03
CA ASP A 81 -20.37 -6.85 -19.01
C ASP A 81 -18.85 -6.60 -19.11
N PHE A 82 -18.07 -7.10 -18.15
CA PHE A 82 -16.62 -6.95 -18.16
C PHE A 82 -15.95 -7.95 -19.09
N LYS A 83 -14.99 -7.46 -19.89
CA LYS A 83 -14.20 -8.31 -20.79
C LYS A 83 -13.35 -9.30 -20.02
N LEU A 84 -13.06 -10.46 -20.60
CA LEU A 84 -12.26 -11.53 -19.99
C LEU A 84 -10.87 -11.08 -19.52
N ASN A 85 -10.24 -10.14 -20.22
CA ASN A 85 -8.93 -9.60 -19.87
C ASN A 85 -8.98 -8.33 -18.98
N PHE A 86 -10.16 -7.98 -18.45
CA PHE A 86 -10.33 -6.77 -17.65
C PHE A 86 -9.41 -6.76 -16.43
N GLN A 87 -9.36 -7.86 -15.68
CA GLN A 87 -8.51 -8.02 -14.49
C GLN A 87 -7.03 -7.74 -14.81
N GLU A 88 -6.51 -8.31 -15.88
CA GLU A 88 -5.11 -8.17 -16.29
C GLU A 88 -4.78 -6.74 -16.71
N ASN A 89 -5.61 -6.16 -17.57
CA ASN A 89 -5.43 -4.78 -18.03
C ASN A 89 -5.55 -3.78 -16.87
N TYR A 90 -6.48 -4.03 -15.97
CA TYR A 90 -6.67 -3.18 -14.79
C TYR A 90 -5.48 -3.26 -13.84
N GLN A 91 -4.92 -4.46 -13.62
CA GLN A 91 -3.70 -4.67 -12.83
C GLN A 91 -2.50 -3.91 -13.43
N LYS A 92 -2.32 -3.96 -14.75
CA LYS A 92 -1.25 -3.23 -15.44
C LYS A 92 -1.37 -1.72 -15.25
N ASN A 93 -2.57 -1.18 -15.40
CA ASN A 93 -2.82 0.24 -15.19
C ASN A 93 -2.64 0.64 -13.72
N TRP A 94 -3.05 -0.19 -12.78
CA TRP A 94 -2.87 0.03 -11.36
C TRP A 94 -1.40 0.09 -10.95
N LYS A 95 -0.58 -0.83 -11.47
CA LYS A 95 0.88 -0.78 -11.33
C LYS A 95 1.44 0.55 -11.83
N LYS A 96 1.13 0.90 -13.08
CA LYS A 96 1.62 2.13 -13.69
C LYS A 96 1.29 3.38 -12.86
N SER A 97 0.09 3.43 -12.29
CA SER A 97 -0.36 4.58 -11.49
C SER A 97 0.27 4.63 -10.09
N ASN A 98 0.54 3.48 -9.47
CA ASN A 98 0.94 3.43 -8.05
C ASN A 98 2.44 3.18 -7.85
N CYS A 99 3.13 2.59 -8.82
CA CYS A 99 4.57 2.31 -8.70
C CYS A 99 5.46 3.57 -8.85
N SER A 100 4.90 4.72 -9.13
CA SER A 100 5.58 6.01 -8.99
C SER A 100 5.63 6.50 -7.53
N ASN A 101 4.80 5.94 -6.66
CA ASN A 101 4.77 6.31 -5.25
C ASN A 101 5.85 5.56 -4.47
N MET A 102 6.72 6.29 -3.79
CA MET A 102 7.86 5.74 -3.04
C MET A 102 7.44 4.74 -1.96
N ILE A 103 6.25 4.87 -1.39
CA ILE A 103 5.77 3.93 -0.35
C ILE A 103 5.59 2.54 -0.93
N PHE A 104 5.14 2.41 -2.18
CA PHE A 104 4.84 1.13 -2.82
C PHE A 104 5.96 0.60 -3.70
N ASN A 105 6.87 1.46 -4.17
CA ASN A 105 7.99 1.04 -5.04
C ASN A 105 9.30 0.82 -4.30
N THR A 106 9.32 1.03 -2.99
CA THR A 106 10.46 0.70 -2.12
C THR A 106 10.08 -0.40 -1.14
N ASN A 107 11.08 -1.07 -0.55
CA ASN A 107 10.85 -2.22 0.33
C ASN A 107 10.37 -1.81 1.74
N THR A 108 9.25 -1.10 1.80
CA THR A 108 8.59 -0.68 3.06
C THR A 108 7.69 -1.76 3.64
N GLY A 109 7.32 -2.76 2.83
CA GLY A 109 6.30 -3.75 3.15
C GLY A 109 4.85 -3.24 2.94
N TRP A 110 4.66 -1.96 2.63
CA TRP A 110 3.35 -1.39 2.34
C TRP A 110 2.85 -1.76 0.95
N SER A 111 1.54 -1.96 0.84
CA SER A 111 0.85 -2.23 -0.43
C SER A 111 -0.43 -1.44 -0.54
N THR A 112 -0.83 -1.17 -1.77
CA THR A 112 -2.16 -0.65 -2.07
C THR A 112 -2.95 -1.69 -2.87
N VAL A 113 -4.20 -1.89 -2.46
CA VAL A 113 -5.12 -2.85 -3.07
C VAL A 113 -6.36 -2.08 -3.53
N GLN A 114 -6.83 -2.39 -4.73
CA GLN A 114 -8.13 -1.91 -5.17
C GLN A 114 -9.05 -3.08 -5.47
N LEU A 115 -10.24 -3.02 -4.90
CA LEU A 115 -11.35 -3.92 -5.19
C LEU A 115 -12.28 -3.23 -6.19
N VAL A 116 -12.49 -3.85 -7.35
CA VAL A 116 -13.37 -3.35 -8.39
C VAL A 116 -14.61 -4.24 -8.46
N LYS A 117 -15.78 -3.65 -8.34
CA LYS A 117 -17.06 -4.34 -8.35
C LYS A 117 -17.93 -3.88 -9.52
N GLY A 118 -18.73 -4.78 -10.04
CA GLY A 118 -19.85 -4.44 -10.92
C GLY A 118 -20.96 -3.70 -10.15
N LYS A 119 -21.91 -3.14 -10.85
CA LYS A 119 -23.02 -2.34 -10.24
C LYS A 119 -23.84 -3.11 -9.21
N GLU A 120 -23.85 -4.44 -9.30
CA GLU A 120 -24.57 -5.32 -8.35
C GLU A 120 -23.72 -5.67 -7.10
N GLY A 121 -22.49 -5.17 -7.02
CA GLY A 121 -21.59 -5.40 -5.87
C GLY A 121 -20.70 -6.64 -5.99
N PHE A 122 -20.81 -7.45 -7.04
CA PHE A 122 -19.93 -8.60 -7.26
C PHE A 122 -18.52 -8.15 -7.64
N LEU A 123 -17.51 -8.79 -7.05
CA LEU A 123 -16.12 -8.53 -7.36
C LEU A 123 -15.80 -8.95 -8.81
N VAL A 124 -15.22 -8.03 -9.58
CA VAL A 124 -14.78 -8.25 -10.97
C VAL A 124 -13.28 -8.16 -11.13
N ALA A 125 -12.60 -7.41 -10.27
CA ALA A 125 -11.15 -7.35 -10.23
C ALA A 125 -10.64 -7.04 -8.80
N LYS A 126 -9.48 -7.63 -8.48
CA LYS A 126 -8.67 -7.27 -7.32
C LYS A 126 -7.25 -7.04 -7.79
N VAL A 127 -6.76 -5.83 -7.64
CA VAL A 127 -5.44 -5.41 -8.10
C VAL A 127 -4.59 -4.93 -6.93
N ARG A 128 -3.27 -5.10 -7.05
CA ARG A 128 -2.32 -4.76 -6.01
C ARG A 128 -1.07 -4.10 -6.60
N ALA A 129 -0.53 -3.14 -5.88
CA ALA A 129 0.80 -2.60 -6.10
C ALA A 129 1.58 -2.59 -4.78
N ASP A 130 2.79 -3.10 -4.83
CA ASP A 130 3.78 -3.12 -3.77
C ASP A 130 5.18 -3.26 -4.39
N PHE A 131 6.21 -3.29 -3.56
CA PHE A 131 7.60 -3.40 -4.03
C PHE A 131 7.82 -4.61 -4.96
N SER A 132 7.28 -5.77 -4.62
CA SER A 132 7.39 -6.97 -5.47
C SER A 132 6.77 -6.76 -6.85
N LYS A 133 5.54 -6.26 -6.90
CA LYS A 133 4.81 -6.02 -8.14
C LYS A 133 5.39 -4.86 -8.97
N CYS A 134 5.98 -3.88 -8.32
CA CYS A 134 6.60 -2.74 -9.00
C CYS A 134 7.98 -3.07 -9.59
N SER A 135 8.61 -4.14 -9.11
CA SER A 135 9.94 -4.60 -9.57
C SER A 135 9.86 -5.57 -10.75
N GLU A 136 8.67 -6.07 -11.10
CA GLU A 136 8.40 -6.89 -12.29
C GLU A 136 8.30 -6.01 -13.56
#